data_f2c964cb34bc715796afceedef4eb69e
#
_entry.id   f2c964cb34bc715796afceedef4eb69e
#
_cell.length_a   1.000
_cell.length_b   1.000
_cell.length_c   1.000
_cell.angle_alpha   90.00
_cell.angle_beta   90.00
_cell.angle_gamma   90.00
#
_symmetry.space_group_name_H-M   'P 1'
#
loop_
_entity.id
_entity.type
_entity.pdbx_description
1 polymer ?
#
loop_
_entity_poly.entity_id
_entity_poly.type
_entity_poly.pdbx_seq_one_letter_code
_entity_poly.pdbx_strand_id
1 'polypeptide(L)'
;LQKTAKELGGQVWHNADLLEEINYLVEYPTPLYGRIDEEFLDLPVPAVVTPMRDHQRYYPVRKQDGSLMPYFLTVRNGGDRAIRNVQIGNERVLRARLDDAKFFFDGDRRKSLEGHREALSRINYQEGMGTMLDKSDRLVKLVEAIGEDWNFTDTEKADVRRAAYLSKSDLATGMVTEFTELQGEMGKEYALLDGEKPKVAAAIFEQYMPRFAGDVLPKSSIGRALSLSDKLDNLAATFLRGLIPTGSQDPFALRRQTIGAVHILTDGEIHWDVRKGVKMALALLPG
;
A
#
# COMPACT_ATOMS: atom_id res chain seq x y z
N LEU A 1 -20.83 -1.60 -18.58
CA LEU A 1 -19.38 -1.53 -18.47
C LEU A 1 -18.68 -2.58 -19.34
N GLN A 2 -18.99 -3.89 -19.19
CA GLN A 2 -18.34 -4.96 -19.96
C GLN A 2 -18.52 -4.82 -21.48
N LYS A 3 -19.74 -4.44 -21.94
CA LYS A 3 -20.00 -4.19 -23.36
C LYS A 3 -19.13 -3.05 -23.88
N THR A 4 -19.10 -1.92 -23.16
CA THR A 4 -18.29 -0.75 -23.53
C THR A 4 -16.79 -1.07 -23.57
N ALA A 5 -16.27 -1.84 -22.58
CA ALA A 5 -14.88 -2.26 -22.61
C ALA A 5 -14.54 -3.12 -23.84
N LYS A 6 -15.43 -4.05 -24.22
CA LYS A 6 -15.25 -4.88 -25.43
C LYS A 6 -15.24 -4.06 -26.72
N GLU A 7 -16.09 -3.05 -26.81
CA GLU A 7 -16.12 -2.11 -27.95
C GLU A 7 -14.79 -1.34 -28.08
N LEU A 8 -14.10 -1.09 -26.97
CA LEU A 8 -12.75 -0.49 -26.93
C LEU A 8 -11.62 -1.52 -27.18
N GLY A 9 -11.95 -2.79 -27.36
CA GLY A 9 -10.95 -3.87 -27.53
C GLY A 9 -10.30 -4.36 -26.24
N GLY A 10 -10.89 -4.05 -25.08
CA GLY A 10 -10.35 -4.38 -23.76
C GLY A 10 -11.33 -5.09 -22.83
N GLN A 11 -10.93 -5.18 -21.59
CA GLN A 11 -11.71 -5.75 -20.49
C GLN A 11 -11.75 -4.77 -19.32
N VAL A 12 -12.88 -4.72 -18.60
CA VAL A 12 -12.97 -3.97 -17.34
C VAL A 12 -12.04 -4.61 -16.30
N TRP A 13 -11.23 -3.81 -15.67
CA TRP A 13 -10.56 -4.27 -14.45
C TRP A 13 -11.58 -4.27 -13.31
N HIS A 14 -12.18 -5.43 -13.12
CA HIS A 14 -13.28 -5.61 -12.19
C HIS A 14 -12.87 -5.33 -10.75
N ASN A 15 -13.73 -4.59 -10.03
CA ASN A 15 -13.66 -4.37 -8.60
C ASN A 15 -15.10 -4.53 -8.05
N ALA A 16 -15.31 -5.54 -7.20
CA ALA A 16 -16.64 -5.87 -6.69
C ALA A 16 -17.17 -4.80 -5.74
N ASP A 17 -16.30 -4.27 -4.87
CA ASP A 17 -16.67 -3.26 -3.87
C ASP A 17 -17.07 -1.95 -4.55
N LEU A 18 -16.28 -1.52 -5.56
CA LEU A 18 -16.62 -0.35 -6.36
C LEU A 18 -17.93 -0.53 -7.13
N LEU A 19 -18.18 -1.75 -7.63
CA LEU A 19 -19.43 -2.04 -8.33
C LEU A 19 -20.62 -1.96 -7.38
N GLU A 20 -20.49 -2.50 -6.19
CA GLU A 20 -21.52 -2.42 -5.15
C GLU A 20 -21.77 -0.98 -4.72
N GLU A 21 -20.70 -0.20 -4.47
CA GLU A 21 -20.81 1.22 -4.14
C GLU A 21 -21.57 2.00 -5.23
N ILE A 22 -21.20 1.85 -6.49
CA ILE A 22 -21.86 2.54 -7.61
C ILE A 22 -23.32 2.10 -7.76
N ASN A 23 -23.60 0.81 -7.56
CA ASN A 23 -24.97 0.29 -7.63
C ASN A 23 -25.91 0.95 -6.63
N TYR A 24 -25.42 1.31 -5.44
CA TYR A 24 -26.20 2.03 -4.44
C TYR A 24 -26.25 3.54 -4.65
N LEU A 25 -25.31 4.11 -5.41
CA LEU A 25 -25.24 5.55 -5.67
C LEU A 25 -26.03 5.99 -6.91
N VAL A 26 -26.36 5.07 -7.84
CA VAL A 26 -26.90 5.40 -9.15
C VAL A 26 -28.26 4.77 -9.36
N GLU A 27 -29.27 5.62 -9.61
CA GLU A 27 -30.67 5.20 -9.89
C GLU A 27 -30.88 4.89 -11.38
N TYR A 28 -30.24 5.66 -12.26
CA TYR A 28 -30.35 5.51 -13.71
C TYR A 28 -28.96 5.39 -14.35
N PRO A 29 -28.38 4.16 -14.37
CA PRO A 29 -27.01 3.97 -14.79
C PRO A 29 -26.80 4.09 -16.29
N THR A 30 -25.98 5.05 -16.72
CA THR A 30 -25.53 5.18 -18.09
C THR A 30 -24.01 5.04 -18.14
N PRO A 31 -23.47 3.96 -18.72
CA PRO A 31 -22.05 3.77 -18.84
C PRO A 31 -21.46 4.71 -19.90
N LEU A 32 -20.29 5.26 -19.59
CA LEU A 32 -19.49 6.00 -20.55
C LEU A 32 -18.01 5.69 -20.33
N TYR A 33 -17.20 6.03 -21.31
CA TYR A 33 -15.76 5.91 -21.22
C TYR A 33 -15.09 7.27 -21.37
N GLY A 34 -13.85 7.35 -20.92
CA GLY A 34 -12.93 8.46 -21.20
C GLY A 34 -11.56 7.93 -21.59
N ARG A 35 -10.75 8.81 -22.13
CA ARG A 35 -9.38 8.52 -22.53
C ARG A 35 -8.40 9.29 -21.64
N ILE A 36 -7.27 8.64 -21.33
CA ILE A 36 -6.09 9.28 -20.75
C ILE A 36 -4.98 9.36 -21.82
N ASP A 37 -4.02 10.24 -21.61
CA ASP A 37 -2.85 10.31 -22.48
C ASP A 37 -1.96 9.08 -22.25
N GLU A 38 -1.38 8.59 -23.33
CA GLU A 38 -0.59 7.36 -23.32
C GLU A 38 0.67 7.47 -22.45
N GLU A 39 1.21 8.69 -22.28
CA GLU A 39 2.37 8.93 -21.40
C GLU A 39 2.14 8.55 -19.94
N PHE A 40 0.89 8.55 -19.46
CA PHE A 40 0.58 8.11 -18.11
C PHE A 40 0.67 6.59 -17.92
N LEU A 41 0.68 5.82 -19.01
CA LEU A 41 0.89 4.38 -18.95
C LEU A 41 2.34 3.99 -18.62
N ASP A 42 3.27 4.93 -18.68
CA ASP A 42 4.67 4.74 -18.27
C ASP A 42 4.83 4.81 -16.74
N LEU A 43 3.81 5.30 -16.03
CA LEU A 43 3.78 5.31 -14.57
C LEU A 43 3.55 3.89 -14.01
N PRO A 44 4.00 3.61 -12.78
CA PRO A 44 3.61 2.40 -12.09
C PRO A 44 2.09 2.25 -12.05
N VAL A 45 1.62 1.02 -12.27
CA VAL A 45 0.18 0.72 -12.33
C VAL A 45 -0.61 1.26 -11.13
N PRO A 46 -0.15 1.14 -9.88
CA PRO A 46 -0.85 1.73 -8.74
C PRO A 46 -1.03 3.25 -8.85
N ALA A 47 -0.03 3.97 -9.36
CA ALA A 47 -0.08 5.43 -9.52
C ALA A 47 -1.12 5.90 -10.55
N VAL A 48 -1.47 5.04 -11.50
CA VAL A 48 -2.52 5.31 -12.51
C VAL A 48 -3.90 4.86 -12.02
N VAL A 49 -3.96 3.67 -11.43
CA VAL A 49 -5.23 3.01 -11.06
C VAL A 49 -5.87 3.63 -9.82
N THR A 50 -5.08 4.00 -8.83
CA THR A 50 -5.60 4.56 -7.56
C THR A 50 -6.36 5.88 -7.78
N PRO A 51 -5.82 6.89 -8.50
CA PRO A 51 -6.61 8.08 -8.83
C PRO A 51 -7.90 7.78 -9.60
N MET A 52 -7.89 6.79 -10.48
CA MET A 52 -9.08 6.38 -11.21
C MET A 52 -10.14 5.80 -10.27
N ARG A 53 -9.75 4.77 -9.51
CA ARG A 53 -10.67 3.94 -8.75
C ARG A 53 -11.11 4.60 -7.45
N ASP A 54 -10.13 5.03 -6.65
CA ASP A 54 -10.38 5.42 -5.26
C ASP A 54 -10.81 6.89 -5.15
N HIS A 55 -10.36 7.75 -6.08
CA HIS A 55 -10.74 9.16 -6.07
C HIS A 55 -11.93 9.48 -6.99
N GLN A 56 -11.99 8.85 -8.18
CA GLN A 56 -12.97 9.19 -9.20
C GLN A 56 -14.05 8.11 -9.42
N ARG A 57 -13.92 6.93 -8.80
CA ARG A 57 -14.83 5.79 -8.99
C ARG A 57 -14.91 5.34 -10.44
N TYR A 58 -13.77 5.38 -11.14
CA TYR A 58 -13.64 4.90 -12.51
C TYR A 58 -13.04 3.50 -12.54
N TYR A 59 -13.41 2.74 -13.55
CA TYR A 59 -12.86 1.41 -13.80
C TYR A 59 -11.76 1.51 -14.86
N PRO A 60 -10.52 1.12 -14.56
CA PRO A 60 -9.49 0.98 -15.57
C PRO A 60 -9.86 -0.08 -16.59
N VAL A 61 -9.45 0.12 -17.85
CA VAL A 61 -9.56 -0.87 -18.92
C VAL A 61 -8.19 -1.50 -19.15
N ARG A 62 -8.15 -2.82 -19.32
CA ARG A 62 -6.92 -3.56 -19.59
C ARG A 62 -7.05 -4.45 -20.81
N LYS A 63 -5.92 -4.76 -21.43
CA LYS A 63 -5.82 -5.76 -22.49
C LYS A 63 -5.97 -7.17 -21.92
N GLN A 64 -6.02 -8.18 -22.80
CA GLN A 64 -6.07 -9.60 -22.41
C GLN A 64 -4.81 -10.05 -21.68
N ASP A 65 -3.63 -9.46 -21.98
CA ASP A 65 -2.37 -9.71 -21.32
C ASP A 65 -2.24 -9.07 -19.92
N GLY A 66 -3.28 -8.32 -19.51
CA GLY A 66 -3.33 -7.63 -18.21
C GLY A 66 -2.77 -6.21 -18.22
N SER A 67 -2.11 -5.75 -19.29
CA SER A 67 -1.59 -4.39 -19.39
C SER A 67 -2.72 -3.36 -19.45
N LEU A 68 -2.49 -2.15 -18.87
CA LEU A 68 -3.45 -1.06 -18.92
C LEU A 68 -3.65 -0.56 -20.35
N MET A 69 -4.87 -0.12 -20.64
CA MET A 69 -5.21 0.64 -21.83
C MET A 69 -5.42 2.12 -21.47
N PRO A 70 -5.27 3.04 -22.43
CA PRO A 70 -5.48 4.47 -22.19
C PRO A 70 -6.96 4.84 -22.09
N TYR A 71 -7.74 4.01 -21.40
CA TYR A 71 -9.18 4.19 -21.24
C TYR A 71 -9.62 3.90 -19.81
N PHE A 72 -10.63 4.64 -19.38
CA PHE A 72 -11.38 4.33 -18.16
C PHE A 72 -12.87 4.29 -18.47
N LEU A 73 -13.61 3.58 -17.62
CA LEU A 73 -15.06 3.52 -17.67
C LEU A 73 -15.64 4.13 -16.39
N THR A 74 -16.77 4.80 -16.54
CA THR A 74 -17.53 5.30 -15.41
C THR A 74 -19.02 5.15 -15.66
N VAL A 75 -19.82 5.34 -14.61
CA VAL A 75 -21.27 5.27 -14.68
C VAL A 75 -21.85 6.62 -14.26
N ARG A 76 -22.58 7.24 -15.16
CA ARG A 76 -23.34 8.44 -14.87
C ARG A 76 -24.72 8.08 -14.31
N ASN A 77 -25.16 8.84 -13.31
CA ASN A 77 -26.58 8.83 -12.92
C ASN A 77 -27.38 9.75 -13.84
N GLY A 78 -28.15 9.18 -14.75
CA GLY A 78 -28.96 9.90 -15.74
C GLY A 78 -28.73 9.44 -17.18
N GLY A 79 -29.53 9.95 -18.12
CA GLY A 79 -29.47 9.57 -19.53
C GLY A 79 -28.24 10.09 -20.28
N ASP A 80 -28.27 9.93 -21.59
CA ASP A 80 -27.16 10.24 -22.52
C ASP A 80 -27.09 11.70 -22.98
N ARG A 81 -28.03 12.54 -22.51
CA ARG A 81 -28.06 13.98 -22.86
C ARG A 81 -26.72 14.64 -22.49
N ALA A 82 -26.08 15.26 -23.48
CA ALA A 82 -24.79 15.93 -23.37
C ALA A 82 -23.67 15.02 -22.82
N ILE A 83 -23.73 13.71 -23.09
CA ILE A 83 -22.77 12.72 -22.58
C ILE A 83 -21.32 13.05 -22.97
N ARG A 84 -21.11 13.66 -24.13
CA ARG A 84 -19.79 14.10 -24.58
C ARG A 84 -19.18 15.17 -23.66
N ASN A 85 -19.98 16.09 -23.15
CA ASN A 85 -19.51 17.11 -22.22
C ASN A 85 -19.12 16.48 -20.88
N VAL A 86 -19.87 15.47 -20.41
CA VAL A 86 -19.54 14.72 -19.20
C VAL A 86 -18.24 13.95 -19.40
N GLN A 87 -18.06 13.29 -20.54
CA GLN A 87 -16.83 12.58 -20.90
C GLN A 87 -15.62 13.53 -20.83
N ILE A 88 -15.68 14.68 -21.50
CA ILE A 88 -14.62 15.69 -21.52
C ILE A 88 -14.33 16.20 -20.08
N GLY A 89 -15.37 16.42 -19.27
CA GLY A 89 -15.22 16.82 -17.88
C GLY A 89 -14.46 15.77 -17.05
N ASN A 90 -14.81 14.50 -17.18
CA ASN A 90 -14.17 13.39 -16.49
C ASN A 90 -12.71 13.20 -16.94
N GLU A 91 -12.45 13.28 -18.25
CA GLU A 91 -11.09 13.22 -18.80
C GLU A 91 -10.21 14.33 -18.23
N ARG A 92 -10.75 15.56 -18.14
CA ARG A 92 -10.03 16.72 -17.59
C ARG A 92 -9.68 16.56 -16.11
N VAL A 93 -10.64 16.07 -15.30
CA VAL A 93 -10.43 15.86 -13.87
C VAL A 93 -9.38 14.79 -13.63
N LEU A 94 -9.49 13.66 -14.35
CA LEU A 94 -8.53 12.57 -14.20
C LEU A 94 -7.13 12.97 -14.69
N ARG A 95 -7.04 13.71 -15.81
CA ARG A 95 -5.76 14.24 -16.33
C ARG A 95 -5.04 15.03 -15.22
N ALA A 96 -5.70 15.97 -14.55
CA ALA A 96 -5.07 16.78 -13.50
C ALA A 96 -4.47 15.90 -12.38
N ARG A 97 -5.17 14.83 -11.98
CA ARG A 97 -4.68 13.87 -10.98
C ARG A 97 -3.49 13.04 -11.47
N LEU A 98 -3.49 12.67 -12.75
CA LEU A 98 -2.37 11.91 -13.34
C LEU A 98 -1.16 12.82 -13.61
N ASP A 99 -1.37 14.10 -13.93
CA ASP A 99 -0.31 15.11 -14.02
C ASP A 99 0.39 15.27 -12.65
N ASP A 100 -0.38 15.36 -11.56
CA ASP A 100 0.16 15.39 -10.19
C ASP A 100 0.96 14.10 -9.89
N ALA A 101 0.39 12.93 -10.18
CA ALA A 101 1.07 11.66 -9.98
C ALA A 101 2.38 11.58 -10.76
N LYS A 102 2.39 12.01 -12.02
CA LYS A 102 3.60 12.04 -12.85
C LYS A 102 4.64 13.01 -12.29
N PHE A 103 4.22 14.19 -11.87
CA PHE A 103 5.10 15.19 -11.27
C PHE A 103 5.82 14.64 -10.03
N PHE A 104 5.08 14.02 -9.10
CA PHE A 104 5.68 13.44 -7.91
C PHE A 104 6.54 12.23 -8.22
N PHE A 105 6.11 11.34 -9.12
CA PHE A 105 6.90 10.20 -9.55
C PHE A 105 8.24 10.61 -10.15
N ASP A 106 8.25 11.57 -11.10
CA ASP A 106 9.45 12.07 -11.74
C ASP A 106 10.37 12.77 -10.71
N GLY A 107 9.79 13.44 -9.73
CA GLY A 107 10.52 14.05 -8.61
C GLY A 107 11.20 13.02 -7.71
N ASP A 108 10.46 11.99 -7.31
CA ASP A 108 10.92 10.93 -6.43
C ASP A 108 12.03 10.07 -7.09
N ARG A 109 11.92 9.81 -8.40
CA ARG A 109 12.89 9.04 -9.17
C ARG A 109 14.27 9.70 -9.33
N ARG A 110 14.45 10.94 -8.87
CA ARG A 110 15.77 11.60 -8.80
C ARG A 110 16.68 10.97 -7.74
N LYS A 111 16.12 10.19 -6.84
CA LYS A 111 16.82 9.42 -5.81
C LYS A 111 16.31 7.98 -5.82
N SER A 112 17.13 7.07 -5.31
CA SER A 112 16.67 5.72 -5.01
C SER A 112 15.75 5.71 -3.78
N LEU A 113 14.98 4.63 -3.59
CA LEU A 113 14.19 4.42 -2.38
C LEU A 113 15.06 4.51 -1.11
N GLU A 114 16.28 3.97 -1.16
CA GLU A 114 17.26 4.13 -0.08
C GLU A 114 17.65 5.60 0.15
N GLY A 115 17.78 6.38 -0.93
CA GLY A 115 18.08 7.80 -0.87
C GLY A 115 16.98 8.67 -0.20
N HIS A 116 15.77 8.15 -0.08
CA HIS A 116 14.68 8.77 0.68
C HIS A 116 14.70 8.44 2.17
N ARG A 117 15.40 7.38 2.57
CA ARG A 117 15.39 6.87 3.94
C ARG A 117 15.78 7.89 5.01
N GLU A 118 16.81 8.70 4.77
CA GLU A 118 17.28 9.71 5.74
C GLU A 118 16.18 10.72 6.10
N ALA A 119 15.31 11.06 5.15
CA ALA A 119 14.22 12.00 5.37
C ALA A 119 13.15 11.47 6.36
N LEU A 120 13.12 10.17 6.65
CA LEU A 120 12.29 9.59 7.72
C LEU A 120 12.61 10.19 9.11
N SER A 121 13.81 10.73 9.30
CA SER A 121 14.19 11.44 10.54
C SER A 121 13.36 12.69 10.81
N ARG A 122 12.67 13.21 9.78
CA ARG A 122 11.80 14.39 9.88
C ARG A 122 10.32 14.03 10.10
N ILE A 123 9.99 12.75 10.06
CA ILE A 123 8.63 12.25 10.25
C ILE A 123 8.54 11.67 11.67
N ASN A 124 7.78 12.32 12.54
CA ASN A 124 7.54 11.82 13.89
C ASN A 124 6.74 10.51 13.83
N TYR A 125 7.17 9.51 14.58
CA TYR A 125 6.42 8.26 14.74
C TYR A 125 5.32 8.41 15.80
N GLN A 126 5.72 8.54 17.03
CA GLN A 126 4.85 8.83 18.18
C GLN A 126 5.63 9.69 19.17
N GLU A 127 4.93 10.48 19.97
CA GLU A 127 5.54 11.33 20.99
C GLU A 127 6.37 10.47 21.97
N GLY A 128 7.62 10.82 22.17
CA GLY A 128 8.54 10.08 23.01
C GLY A 128 9.08 8.77 22.42
N MET A 129 8.61 8.34 21.24
CA MET A 129 9.03 7.07 20.59
C MET A 129 9.97 7.27 19.39
N GLY A 130 10.41 8.52 19.15
CA GLY A 130 11.32 8.88 18.07
C GLY A 130 10.62 9.11 16.74
N THR A 131 11.38 8.98 15.67
CA THR A 131 11.01 9.25 14.29
C THR A 131 10.67 7.94 13.54
N MET A 132 10.20 8.07 12.30
CA MET A 132 10.03 6.91 11.41
C MET A 132 11.36 6.27 11.03
N LEU A 133 12.48 7.02 11.06
CA LEU A 133 13.81 6.46 10.89
C LEU A 133 14.17 5.53 12.07
N ASP A 134 13.98 6.01 13.31
CA ASP A 134 14.21 5.21 14.50
C ASP A 134 13.35 3.94 14.50
N LYS A 135 12.09 4.05 14.07
CA LYS A 135 11.21 2.88 13.90
C LYS A 135 11.77 1.92 12.85
N SER A 136 12.20 2.41 11.68
CA SER A 136 12.80 1.55 10.65
C SER A 136 14.04 0.82 11.16
N ASP A 137 14.88 1.48 11.98
CA ASP A 137 16.05 0.86 12.60
C ASP A 137 15.67 -0.22 13.63
N ARG A 138 14.58 -0.01 14.39
CA ARG A 138 14.06 -1.06 15.29
C ARG A 138 13.52 -2.25 14.51
N LEU A 139 12.84 -2.01 13.38
CA LEU A 139 12.34 -3.09 12.52
C LEU A 139 13.48 -3.97 11.99
N VAL A 140 14.63 -3.38 11.61
CA VAL A 140 15.81 -4.14 11.20
C VAL A 140 16.25 -5.11 12.30
N LYS A 141 16.36 -4.63 13.54
CA LYS A 141 16.76 -5.46 14.68
C LYS A 141 15.73 -6.55 15.01
N LEU A 142 14.44 -6.22 14.91
CA LEU A 142 13.36 -7.18 15.15
C LEU A 142 13.36 -8.31 14.13
N VAL A 143 13.47 -8.00 12.82
CA VAL A 143 13.47 -9.03 11.78
C VAL A 143 14.72 -9.91 11.85
N GLU A 144 15.88 -9.37 12.26
CA GLU A 144 17.09 -10.16 12.49
C GLU A 144 16.85 -11.20 13.59
N ALA A 145 16.30 -10.78 14.72
CA ALA A 145 16.03 -11.67 15.83
C ALA A 145 14.92 -12.69 15.52
N ILE A 146 13.86 -12.29 14.82
CA ILE A 146 12.82 -13.19 14.33
C ILE A 146 13.39 -14.19 13.32
N GLY A 147 14.26 -13.74 12.41
CA GLY A 147 14.90 -14.60 11.43
C GLY A 147 15.79 -15.70 12.04
N GLU A 148 16.44 -15.40 13.17
CA GLU A 148 17.16 -16.43 13.95
C GLU A 148 16.17 -17.45 14.54
N ASP A 149 15.10 -16.98 15.16
CA ASP A 149 14.10 -17.84 15.79
C ASP A 149 13.34 -18.71 14.79
N TRP A 150 13.10 -18.20 13.60
CA TRP A 150 12.40 -18.91 12.52
C TRP A 150 13.35 -19.73 11.64
N ASN A 151 14.63 -19.81 11.99
CA ASN A 151 15.68 -20.55 11.26
C ASN A 151 15.77 -20.14 9.79
N PHE A 152 15.74 -18.83 9.51
CA PHE A 152 15.95 -18.32 8.18
C PHE A 152 17.33 -18.68 7.64
N THR A 153 17.40 -19.03 6.39
CA THR A 153 18.66 -19.17 5.65
C THR A 153 19.40 -17.83 5.61
N ASP A 154 20.71 -17.85 5.38
CA ASP A 154 21.50 -16.61 5.27
C ASP A 154 20.96 -15.68 4.19
N THR A 155 20.43 -16.25 3.10
CA THR A 155 19.78 -15.46 2.04
C THR A 155 18.52 -14.79 2.53
N GLU A 156 17.64 -15.49 3.26
CA GLU A 156 16.42 -14.92 3.81
C GLU A 156 16.72 -13.87 4.89
N LYS A 157 17.73 -14.09 5.73
CA LYS A 157 18.20 -13.10 6.70
C LYS A 157 18.66 -11.82 6.02
N ALA A 158 19.46 -11.93 4.96
CA ALA A 158 19.91 -10.78 4.19
C ALA A 158 18.74 -10.06 3.52
N ASP A 159 17.79 -10.79 2.94
CA ASP A 159 16.64 -10.22 2.24
C ASP A 159 15.65 -9.56 3.20
N VAL A 160 15.32 -10.17 4.34
CA VAL A 160 14.40 -9.58 5.33
C VAL A 160 15.02 -8.34 5.98
N ARG A 161 16.33 -8.37 6.26
CA ARG A 161 17.07 -7.20 6.74
C ARG A 161 17.00 -6.06 5.72
N ARG A 162 17.24 -6.36 4.44
CA ARG A 162 17.16 -5.35 3.36
C ARG A 162 15.74 -4.78 3.23
N ALA A 163 14.73 -5.63 3.27
CA ALA A 163 13.34 -5.20 3.22
C ALA A 163 12.98 -4.29 4.42
N ALA A 164 13.40 -4.64 5.63
CA ALA A 164 13.19 -3.84 6.83
C ALA A 164 13.93 -2.49 6.76
N TYR A 165 15.15 -2.48 6.26
CA TYR A 165 15.94 -1.26 6.10
C TYR A 165 15.30 -0.28 5.11
N LEU A 166 14.75 -0.77 4.00
CA LEU A 166 14.06 0.05 3.00
C LEU A 166 12.60 0.35 3.38
N SER A 167 12.05 -0.40 4.31
CA SER A 167 10.67 -0.22 4.74
C SER A 167 10.43 1.20 5.26
N LYS A 168 9.23 1.72 5.05
CA LYS A 168 8.84 3.09 5.42
C LYS A 168 9.48 4.21 4.59
N SER A 169 10.54 3.95 3.78
CA SER A 169 11.22 5.00 2.99
C SER A 169 10.28 5.69 1.99
N ASP A 170 9.26 4.99 1.52
CA ASP A 170 8.21 5.53 0.65
C ASP A 170 7.36 6.63 1.33
N LEU A 171 7.26 6.64 2.66
CA LEU A 171 6.56 7.70 3.41
C LEU A 171 7.23 9.07 3.25
N ALA A 172 8.51 9.09 2.88
CA ALA A 172 9.27 10.32 2.64
C ALA A 172 9.29 10.75 1.17
N THR A 173 8.53 10.07 0.31
CA THR A 173 8.38 10.41 -1.11
C THR A 173 7.25 11.39 -1.33
N GLY A 174 7.33 12.18 -2.39
CA GLY A 174 6.26 13.09 -2.80
C GLY A 174 4.99 12.34 -3.17
N MET A 175 5.13 11.20 -3.86
CA MET A 175 3.99 10.36 -4.26
C MET A 175 3.17 9.90 -3.07
N VAL A 176 3.79 9.34 -2.03
CA VAL A 176 3.05 8.83 -0.85
C VAL A 176 2.58 9.97 0.06
N THR A 177 3.24 11.13 0.01
CA THR A 177 2.77 12.33 0.72
C THR A 177 1.46 12.86 0.13
N GLU A 178 1.33 12.87 -1.20
CA GLU A 178 0.11 13.32 -1.90
C GLU A 178 -0.97 12.22 -1.96
N PHE A 179 -0.55 10.99 -2.24
CA PHE A 179 -1.43 9.82 -2.39
C PHE A 179 -1.12 8.81 -1.28
N THR A 180 -1.62 9.08 -0.07
CA THR A 180 -1.28 8.30 1.13
C THR A 180 -1.69 6.83 1.06
N GLU A 181 -2.73 6.51 0.28
CA GLU A 181 -3.20 5.17 0.01
C GLU A 181 -2.21 4.32 -0.81
N LEU A 182 -1.24 4.96 -1.48
CA LEU A 182 -0.17 4.27 -2.21
C LEU A 182 0.99 3.81 -1.32
N GLN A 183 0.90 4.04 -0.01
CA GLN A 183 1.86 3.56 0.97
C GLN A 183 2.08 2.05 0.83
N GLY A 184 3.32 1.64 0.75
CA GLY A 184 3.73 0.26 0.53
C GLY A 184 3.71 -0.17 -0.94
N GLU A 185 2.67 0.16 -1.71
CA GLU A 185 2.64 -0.10 -3.15
C GLU A 185 3.79 0.64 -3.85
N MET A 186 3.92 1.95 -3.61
CA MET A 186 5.02 2.72 -4.21
C MET A 186 6.38 2.35 -3.63
N GLY A 187 6.44 1.95 -2.37
CA GLY A 187 7.67 1.40 -1.79
C GLY A 187 8.16 0.17 -2.54
N LYS A 188 7.26 -0.74 -2.88
CA LYS A 188 7.53 -1.90 -3.72
C LYS A 188 7.95 -1.51 -5.14
N GLU A 189 7.20 -0.63 -5.80
CA GLU A 189 7.49 -0.20 -7.17
C GLU A 189 8.85 0.50 -7.27
N TYR A 190 9.15 1.42 -6.35
CA TYR A 190 10.46 2.09 -6.31
C TYR A 190 11.60 1.10 -6.04
N ALA A 191 11.42 0.13 -5.14
CA ALA A 191 12.41 -0.91 -4.89
C ALA A 191 12.71 -1.73 -6.16
N LEU A 192 11.67 -2.13 -6.92
CA LEU A 192 11.85 -2.84 -8.18
C LEU A 192 12.58 -2.00 -9.23
N LEU A 193 12.23 -0.72 -9.36
CA LEU A 193 12.87 0.20 -10.28
C LEU A 193 14.34 0.50 -9.93
N ASP A 194 14.70 0.34 -8.66
CA ASP A 194 16.08 0.47 -8.16
C ASP A 194 16.89 -0.84 -8.27
N GLY A 195 16.27 -1.92 -8.78
CA GLY A 195 16.92 -3.21 -8.98
C GLY A 195 16.98 -4.12 -7.74
N GLU A 196 16.16 -3.83 -6.72
CA GLU A 196 16.01 -4.72 -5.58
C GLU A 196 15.41 -6.07 -5.99
N LYS A 197 15.73 -7.13 -5.23
CA LYS A 197 15.14 -8.44 -5.48
C LYS A 197 13.63 -8.39 -5.37
N PRO A 198 12.87 -9.05 -6.27
CA PRO A 198 11.40 -9.04 -6.25
C PRO A 198 10.80 -9.42 -4.89
N LYS A 199 11.42 -10.37 -4.17
CA LYS A 199 10.95 -10.77 -2.83
C LYS A 199 11.20 -9.70 -1.76
N VAL A 200 12.27 -8.91 -1.86
CA VAL A 200 12.54 -7.76 -0.99
C VAL A 200 11.48 -6.69 -1.24
N ALA A 201 11.25 -6.34 -2.49
CA ALA A 201 10.21 -5.38 -2.88
C ALA A 201 8.80 -5.83 -2.44
N ALA A 202 8.47 -7.11 -2.63
CA ALA A 202 7.20 -7.66 -2.16
C ALA A 202 7.04 -7.52 -0.63
N ALA A 203 8.09 -7.82 0.15
CA ALA A 203 8.05 -7.71 1.60
C ALA A 203 7.85 -6.26 2.09
N ILE A 204 8.37 -5.27 1.36
CA ILE A 204 8.13 -3.84 1.64
C ILE A 204 6.63 -3.51 1.56
N PHE A 205 5.89 -4.09 0.64
CA PHE A 205 4.44 -3.96 0.57
C PHE A 205 3.74 -4.82 1.64
N GLU A 206 4.12 -6.09 1.76
CA GLU A 206 3.52 -7.06 2.66
C GLU A 206 3.59 -6.65 4.14
N GLN A 207 4.51 -5.76 4.53
CA GLN A 207 4.63 -5.29 5.92
C GLN A 207 3.35 -4.65 6.47
N TYR A 208 2.54 -4.06 5.61
CA TYR A 208 1.29 -3.42 6.01
C TYR A 208 0.13 -4.40 6.16
N MET A 209 0.25 -5.61 5.60
CA MET A 209 -0.82 -6.62 5.60
C MET A 209 -0.93 -7.36 6.95
N PRO A 210 -2.14 -7.76 7.34
CA PRO A 210 -3.42 -7.31 6.82
C PRO A 210 -3.72 -5.87 7.26
N ARG A 211 -4.30 -5.07 6.37
CA ARG A 211 -4.61 -3.64 6.61
C ARG A 211 -5.98 -3.44 7.26
N PHE A 212 -6.90 -4.37 7.00
CA PHE A 212 -8.26 -4.37 7.51
C PHE A 212 -8.76 -5.81 7.73
N ALA A 213 -9.94 -5.97 8.32
CA ALA A 213 -10.53 -7.29 8.55
C ALA A 213 -10.88 -7.96 7.20
N GLY A 214 -10.37 -9.18 6.99
CA GLY A 214 -10.56 -9.93 5.73
C GLY A 214 -9.55 -9.59 4.63
N ASP A 215 -8.59 -8.69 4.89
CA ASP A 215 -7.50 -8.44 3.95
C ASP A 215 -6.58 -9.66 3.82
N VAL A 216 -5.86 -9.71 2.70
CA VAL A 216 -4.89 -10.77 2.45
C VAL A 216 -3.73 -10.71 3.44
N LEU A 217 -3.17 -11.86 3.77
CA LEU A 217 -2.00 -11.98 4.64
C LEU A 217 -0.71 -11.92 3.82
N PRO A 218 0.43 -11.55 4.44
CA PRO A 218 1.74 -11.66 3.81
C PRO A 218 1.98 -13.10 3.35
N LYS A 219 2.43 -13.26 2.10
CA LYS A 219 2.62 -14.59 1.49
C LYS A 219 4.02 -15.14 1.75
N SER A 220 5.02 -14.25 1.69
CA SER A 220 6.41 -14.66 1.85
C SER A 220 6.82 -14.77 3.32
N SER A 221 7.78 -15.67 3.64
CA SER A 221 8.34 -15.81 4.99
C SER A 221 8.91 -14.49 5.50
N ILE A 222 9.65 -13.79 4.65
CA ILE A 222 10.25 -12.49 4.99
C ILE A 222 9.21 -11.37 5.13
N GLY A 223 8.14 -11.39 4.33
CA GLY A 223 7.03 -10.46 4.46
C GLY A 223 6.24 -10.68 5.75
N ARG A 224 6.02 -11.94 6.16
CA ARG A 224 5.40 -12.30 7.45
C ARG A 224 6.25 -11.80 8.62
N ALA A 225 7.56 -12.03 8.58
CA ALA A 225 8.48 -11.57 9.62
C ALA A 225 8.47 -10.04 9.74
N LEU A 226 8.54 -9.32 8.63
CA LEU A 226 8.53 -7.86 8.61
C LEU A 226 7.17 -7.30 9.07
N SER A 227 6.06 -7.85 8.60
CA SER A 227 4.73 -7.43 9.03
C SER A 227 4.49 -7.68 10.52
N LEU A 228 4.92 -8.83 11.03
CA LEU A 228 4.84 -9.13 12.46
C LEU A 228 5.70 -8.15 13.28
N SER A 229 6.92 -7.87 12.83
CA SER A 229 7.82 -6.88 13.47
C SER A 229 7.17 -5.50 13.54
N ASP A 230 6.57 -5.01 12.47
CA ASP A 230 5.89 -3.70 12.43
C ASP A 230 4.73 -3.65 13.44
N LYS A 231 3.92 -4.71 13.49
CA LYS A 231 2.80 -4.81 14.44
C LYS A 231 3.29 -4.88 15.89
N LEU A 232 4.32 -5.66 16.17
CA LEU A 232 4.89 -5.77 17.52
C LEU A 232 5.50 -4.44 17.99
N ASP A 233 6.23 -3.73 17.13
CA ASP A 233 6.76 -2.39 17.44
C ASP A 233 5.63 -1.40 17.74
N ASN A 234 4.57 -1.38 16.90
CA ASN A 234 3.42 -0.52 17.13
C ASN A 234 2.70 -0.82 18.43
N LEU A 235 2.46 -2.09 18.73
CA LEU A 235 1.80 -2.53 19.95
C LEU A 235 2.65 -2.15 21.19
N ALA A 236 3.94 -2.51 21.16
CA ALA A 236 4.85 -2.23 22.28
C ALA A 236 4.98 -0.73 22.55
N ALA A 237 5.18 0.09 21.51
CA ALA A 237 5.31 1.54 21.64
C ALA A 237 4.03 2.18 22.21
N THR A 238 2.87 1.77 21.71
CA THR A 238 1.60 2.36 22.11
C THR A 238 1.21 1.97 23.54
N PHE A 239 1.42 0.70 23.92
CA PHE A 239 1.18 0.26 25.29
C PHE A 239 2.17 0.85 26.29
N LEU A 240 3.44 1.02 25.91
CA LEU A 240 4.45 1.66 26.77
C LEU A 240 4.05 3.09 27.14
N ARG A 241 3.36 3.79 26.23
CA ARG A 241 2.81 5.13 26.48
C ARG A 241 1.49 5.12 27.26
N GLY A 242 1.00 3.99 27.71
CA GLY A 242 -0.28 3.88 28.42
C GLY A 242 -1.52 4.12 27.54
N LEU A 243 -1.39 4.12 26.21
CA LEU A 243 -2.49 4.36 25.27
C LEU A 243 -3.27 3.06 25.04
N ILE A 244 -4.00 2.64 26.05
CA ILE A 244 -4.77 1.39 26.04
C ILE A 244 -6.12 1.63 25.33
N PRO A 245 -6.52 0.77 24.34
CA PRO A 245 -7.80 0.90 23.68
C PRO A 245 -8.96 0.66 24.63
N THR A 246 -9.99 1.50 24.58
CA THR A 246 -11.22 1.35 25.35
C THR A 246 -12.28 0.59 24.55
N GLY A 247 -13.47 0.32 25.13
CA GLY A 247 -14.55 -0.40 24.44
C GLY A 247 -14.91 0.18 23.08
N SER A 248 -14.98 1.52 22.96
CA SER A 248 -15.43 2.26 21.78
C SER A 248 -14.32 2.98 21.02
N GLN A 249 -13.12 3.11 21.58
CA GLN A 249 -12.02 3.90 20.99
C GLN A 249 -10.75 3.06 20.84
N ASP A 250 -10.22 3.01 19.64
CA ASP A 250 -8.96 2.40 19.29
C ASP A 250 -8.28 3.20 18.16
N PRO A 251 -7.82 4.44 18.44
CA PRO A 251 -7.30 5.34 17.41
C PRO A 251 -6.02 4.82 16.73
N PHE A 252 -5.30 3.92 17.40
CA PHE A 252 -4.08 3.29 16.86
C PHE A 252 -4.34 1.90 16.25
N ALA A 253 -5.60 1.48 16.17
CA ALA A 253 -6.02 0.18 15.62
C ALA A 253 -5.29 -1.03 16.26
N LEU A 254 -5.03 -0.98 17.58
CA LEU A 254 -4.27 -2.01 18.29
C LEU A 254 -4.93 -3.38 18.23
N ARG A 255 -6.28 -3.42 18.31
CA ARG A 255 -7.03 -4.69 18.17
C ARG A 255 -6.80 -5.31 16.81
N ARG A 256 -6.95 -4.52 15.74
CA ARG A 256 -6.72 -4.97 14.38
C ARG A 256 -5.28 -5.43 14.17
N GLN A 257 -4.31 -4.71 14.69
CA GLN A 257 -2.90 -5.10 14.62
C GLN A 257 -2.62 -6.39 15.37
N THR A 258 -3.21 -6.56 16.57
CA THR A 258 -3.10 -7.81 17.35
C THR A 258 -3.71 -9.00 16.61
N ILE A 259 -4.93 -8.85 16.08
CA ILE A 259 -5.60 -9.90 15.29
C ILE A 259 -4.76 -10.23 14.05
N GLY A 260 -4.24 -9.21 13.36
CA GLY A 260 -3.35 -9.41 12.21
C GLY A 260 -2.08 -10.18 12.56
N ALA A 261 -1.45 -9.88 13.70
CA ALA A 261 -0.28 -10.62 14.17
C ALA A 261 -0.62 -12.10 14.46
N VAL A 262 -1.76 -12.37 15.10
CA VAL A 262 -2.23 -13.74 15.33
C VAL A 262 -2.49 -14.47 14.02
N HIS A 263 -3.18 -13.84 13.07
CA HIS A 263 -3.48 -14.46 11.78
C HIS A 263 -2.21 -14.77 10.98
N ILE A 264 -1.19 -13.88 11.00
CA ILE A 264 0.10 -14.14 10.34
C ILE A 264 0.75 -15.42 10.88
N LEU A 265 0.71 -15.63 12.20
CA LEU A 265 1.31 -16.80 12.83
C LEU A 265 0.49 -18.07 12.57
N THR A 266 -0.85 -17.99 12.68
CA THR A 266 -1.72 -19.16 12.51
C THR A 266 -1.81 -19.61 11.06
N ASP A 267 -1.94 -18.69 10.09
CA ASP A 267 -1.95 -19.01 8.66
C ASP A 267 -0.59 -19.55 8.19
N GLY A 268 0.50 -19.02 8.75
CA GLY A 268 1.84 -19.49 8.46
C GLY A 268 2.23 -20.78 9.16
N GLU A 269 1.36 -21.34 10.00
CA GLU A 269 1.67 -22.49 10.87
C GLU A 269 2.95 -22.27 11.71
N ILE A 270 3.18 -21.00 12.11
CA ILE A 270 4.41 -20.57 12.77
C ILE A 270 4.26 -20.73 14.29
N HIS A 271 4.92 -21.74 14.83
CA HIS A 271 4.99 -21.97 16.27
C HIS A 271 6.08 -21.10 16.91
N TRP A 272 5.69 -19.93 17.41
CA TRP A 272 6.60 -18.98 18.00
C TRP A 272 6.01 -18.33 19.26
N ASP A 273 6.81 -18.11 20.30
CA ASP A 273 6.35 -17.46 21.54
C ASP A 273 6.24 -15.94 21.33
N VAL A 274 5.02 -15.46 21.11
CA VAL A 274 4.71 -14.03 20.93
C VAL A 274 5.23 -13.17 22.10
N ARG A 275 5.25 -13.71 23.33
CA ARG A 275 5.78 -12.98 24.50
C ARG A 275 7.25 -12.65 24.33
N LYS A 276 8.02 -13.52 23.67
CA LYS A 276 9.42 -13.24 23.32
C LYS A 276 9.49 -12.05 22.37
N GLY A 277 8.67 -12.02 21.32
CA GLY A 277 8.60 -10.92 20.37
C GLY A 277 8.22 -9.59 21.01
N VAL A 278 7.22 -9.59 21.89
CA VAL A 278 6.85 -8.38 22.65
C VAL A 278 7.99 -7.88 23.51
N LYS A 279 8.71 -8.77 24.23
CA LYS A 279 9.88 -8.39 25.03
C LYS A 279 10.99 -7.80 24.17
N MET A 280 11.25 -8.39 23.01
CA MET A 280 12.24 -7.89 22.06
C MET A 280 11.86 -6.48 21.57
N ALA A 281 10.60 -6.27 21.18
CA ALA A 281 10.13 -4.96 20.76
C ALA A 281 10.25 -3.91 21.88
N LEU A 282 9.82 -4.23 23.10
CA LEU A 282 9.96 -3.34 24.25
C LEU A 282 11.40 -2.97 24.55
N ALA A 283 12.35 -3.91 24.45
CA ALA A 283 13.76 -3.66 24.70
C ALA A 283 14.44 -2.70 23.71
N LEU A 284 13.82 -2.48 22.56
CA LEU A 284 14.33 -1.59 21.51
C LEU A 284 13.73 -0.17 21.58
N LEU A 285 12.69 0.03 22.37
CA LEU A 285 12.06 1.33 22.54
C LEU A 285 12.88 2.23 23.46
N PRO A 286 12.83 3.56 23.26
CA PRO A 286 13.43 4.49 24.21
C PRO A 286 12.78 4.31 25.58
N GLY A 287 13.61 4.32 26.63
CA GLY A 287 13.19 4.15 28.02
C GLY A 287 12.50 5.37 28.59
#